data_74f7639fbefd3df2aa5a02bb87fecfa0
#
_entry.id   74f7639fbefd3df2aa5a02bb87fecfa0
#
_cell.length_a   1.000
_cell.length_b   1.000
_cell.length_c   1.000
_cell.angle_alpha   90.00
_cell.angle_beta   90.00
_cell.angle_gamma   90.00
#
_symmetry.space_group_name_H-M   'P 1'
#
loop_
_entity.id
_entity.type
_entity.pdbx_description
1 polymer ?
#
loop_
_entity_poly.entity_id
_entity_poly.type
_entity_poly.pdbx_seq_one_letter_code
_entity_poly.pdbx_strand_id
1 'polypeptide(L)'
;MGLTSFEFGIFILFGVVLYYTVFRGQQWKLLLVLSYLYYAAADVKNVIFLLAVTIITYTAGCILDRDMEKKKRKRIVAAALFLDFLILGVLKYTDFLIDNINRIFHGNISMLELVLPLGLSFFTFQSAGYLLDVYWKKTKAEKNFFRYALFVAWFPQIMQGPIGRFERLAHQFEGTHRFQMENIERGLQLILYGLFKKMILADNAAMFVDHIFHQYETFDGLVLAGVLAYSIQLYGDFSGGIDVVRGVSYLFGIVLDENFRQPYFAVSITDFWHRWHITLGTWMKDYVFYPISLSGWMGKLSKKTKKIFGRKKGRTIPICIANILVFLLVGVWHGAAWKYIAYGLYNGIIIGVSGLLTESYRNWKEKLHIAPESRGFHLFQIIRTFILVNISWLFDMADTVGQALRMLVNLVTKFDWSPLFDGSIYADVPGYITYRYVQFLAIFIGSAVVFFISLQKEKGKDVAAWLMSVPFWKR
;
A
#
# COMPACT_ATOMS: atom_id res chain seq x y z
N MET A 1 -0.53 -9.06 -18.73
CA MET A 1 0.73 -9.70 -18.28
C MET A 1 0.86 -9.47 -16.78
N GLY A 2 0.80 -10.55 -15.97
CA GLY A 2 1.02 -10.45 -14.52
C GLY A 2 2.50 -10.36 -14.17
N LEU A 3 2.84 -9.82 -12.98
CA LEU A 3 4.24 -9.67 -12.53
C LEU A 3 5.00 -11.00 -12.41
N THR A 4 4.29 -12.10 -12.25
CA THR A 4 4.86 -13.47 -12.13
C THR A 4 4.79 -14.27 -13.43
N SER A 5 4.28 -13.67 -14.52
CA SER A 5 4.10 -14.39 -15.77
C SER A 5 5.40 -14.46 -16.60
N PHE A 6 5.54 -15.53 -17.37
CA PHE A 6 6.69 -15.72 -18.27
C PHE A 6 6.75 -14.63 -19.35
N GLU A 7 5.59 -14.20 -19.86
CA GLU A 7 5.48 -13.11 -20.84
C GLU A 7 6.01 -11.79 -20.29
N PHE A 8 5.78 -11.52 -19.00
CA PHE A 8 6.36 -10.35 -18.34
C PHE A 8 7.88 -10.44 -18.29
N GLY A 9 8.43 -11.60 -17.97
CA GLY A 9 9.88 -11.82 -17.99
C GLY A 9 10.50 -11.57 -19.36
N ILE A 10 9.90 -12.08 -20.44
CA ILE A 10 10.34 -11.83 -21.83
C ILE A 10 10.24 -10.34 -22.16
N PHE A 11 9.14 -9.69 -21.81
CA PHE A 11 8.92 -8.27 -22.05
C PHE A 11 10.03 -7.42 -21.40
N ILE A 12 10.39 -7.72 -20.13
CA ILE A 12 11.47 -7.03 -19.43
C ILE A 12 12.82 -7.28 -20.09
N LEU A 13 13.14 -8.55 -20.38
CA LEU A 13 14.41 -8.91 -21.01
C LEU A 13 14.61 -8.16 -22.35
N PHE A 14 13.59 -8.19 -23.20
CA PHE A 14 13.61 -7.48 -24.48
C PHE A 14 13.73 -5.96 -24.28
N GLY A 15 12.96 -5.40 -23.33
CA GLY A 15 13.03 -3.98 -22.97
C GLY A 15 14.43 -3.55 -22.52
N VAL A 16 15.06 -4.32 -21.62
CA VAL A 16 16.42 -4.04 -21.11
C VAL A 16 17.46 -4.10 -22.24
N VAL A 17 17.38 -5.12 -23.11
CA VAL A 17 18.31 -5.23 -24.26
C VAL A 17 18.18 -4.02 -25.18
N LEU A 18 16.97 -3.65 -25.57
CA LEU A 18 16.75 -2.47 -26.42
C LEU A 18 17.21 -1.17 -25.75
N TYR A 19 16.99 -1.05 -24.43
CA TYR A 19 17.33 0.13 -23.64
C TYR A 19 18.82 0.44 -23.65
N TYR A 20 19.67 -0.57 -23.49
CA TYR A 20 21.11 -0.40 -23.43
C TYR A 20 21.82 -0.56 -24.78
N THR A 21 21.13 -1.00 -25.83
CA THR A 21 21.72 -1.17 -27.17
C THR A 21 21.21 -0.15 -28.17
N VAL A 22 19.95 -0.27 -28.61
CA VAL A 22 19.37 0.50 -29.69
C VAL A 22 19.04 1.93 -29.27
N PHE A 23 18.48 2.09 -28.05
CA PHE A 23 17.92 3.37 -27.60
C PHE A 23 18.83 4.17 -26.67
N ARG A 24 20.15 3.95 -26.68
CA ARG A 24 21.13 4.62 -25.80
C ARG A 24 20.97 6.13 -25.66
N GLY A 25 20.60 6.83 -26.75
CA GLY A 25 20.42 8.29 -26.74
C GLY A 25 18.98 8.75 -26.48
N GLN A 26 18.01 7.85 -26.45
CA GLN A 26 16.58 8.16 -26.34
C GLN A 26 15.84 7.21 -25.40
N GLN A 27 16.52 6.79 -24.36
CA GLN A 27 16.05 5.77 -23.42
C GLN A 27 14.67 6.06 -22.85
N TRP A 28 14.40 7.29 -22.42
CA TRP A 28 13.10 7.67 -21.89
C TRP A 28 11.93 7.48 -22.87
N LYS A 29 12.19 7.61 -24.19
CA LYS A 29 11.16 7.37 -25.21
C LYS A 29 10.79 5.90 -25.29
N LEU A 30 11.80 5.02 -25.21
CA LEU A 30 11.54 3.57 -25.12
C LEU A 30 10.74 3.24 -23.87
N LEU A 31 11.11 3.80 -22.70
CA LEU A 31 10.37 3.57 -21.46
C LEU A 31 8.91 4.03 -21.57
N LEU A 32 8.65 5.16 -22.24
CA LEU A 32 7.29 5.63 -22.51
C LEU A 32 6.51 4.61 -23.36
N VAL A 33 7.10 4.17 -24.46
CA VAL A 33 6.47 3.18 -25.36
C VAL A 33 6.19 1.88 -24.61
N LEU A 34 7.18 1.35 -23.87
CA LEU A 34 7.00 0.14 -23.08
C LEU A 34 5.90 0.30 -22.03
N SER A 35 5.80 1.48 -21.40
CA SER A 35 4.78 1.75 -20.38
C SER A 35 3.36 1.70 -20.97
N TYR A 36 3.15 2.36 -22.10
CA TYR A 36 1.83 2.34 -22.74
C TYR A 36 1.51 0.99 -23.39
N LEU A 37 2.50 0.29 -23.98
CA LEU A 37 2.29 -1.07 -24.49
C LEU A 37 1.91 -2.05 -23.36
N TYR A 38 2.60 -1.98 -22.23
CA TYR A 38 2.30 -2.81 -21.07
C TYR A 38 0.88 -2.57 -20.54
N TYR A 39 0.50 -1.29 -20.42
CA TYR A 39 -0.83 -0.91 -19.96
C TYR A 39 -1.93 -1.32 -20.95
N ALA A 40 -1.72 -1.10 -22.24
CA ALA A 40 -2.64 -1.51 -23.31
C ALA A 40 -2.79 -3.03 -23.42
N ALA A 41 -1.73 -3.80 -23.12
CA ALA A 41 -1.77 -5.25 -23.09
C ALA A 41 -2.62 -5.82 -21.92
N ALA A 42 -2.90 -5.02 -20.90
CA ALA A 42 -3.86 -5.39 -19.86
C ALA A 42 -5.30 -5.15 -20.32
N ASP A 43 -5.59 -3.95 -20.82
CA ASP A 43 -6.85 -3.60 -21.49
C ASP A 43 -6.67 -2.28 -22.26
N VAL A 44 -6.79 -2.34 -23.57
CA VAL A 44 -6.66 -1.17 -24.47
C VAL A 44 -7.67 -0.07 -24.13
N LYS A 45 -8.91 -0.43 -23.76
CA LYS A 45 -9.97 0.55 -23.45
C LYS A 45 -9.59 1.40 -22.23
N ASN A 46 -8.89 0.83 -21.29
CA ASN A 46 -8.49 1.53 -20.06
C ASN A 46 -7.41 2.59 -20.27
N VAL A 47 -6.69 2.58 -21.40
CA VAL A 47 -5.71 3.60 -21.77
C VAL A 47 -6.35 5.00 -21.80
N ILE A 48 -7.65 5.11 -22.11
CA ILE A 48 -8.35 6.40 -22.14
C ILE A 48 -8.35 7.08 -20.76
N PHE A 49 -8.50 6.33 -19.68
CA PHE A 49 -8.50 6.88 -18.31
C PHE A 49 -7.11 7.36 -17.91
N LEU A 50 -6.07 6.59 -18.26
CA LEU A 50 -4.67 6.98 -18.04
C LEU A 50 -4.35 8.29 -18.80
N LEU A 51 -4.76 8.40 -20.06
CA LEU A 51 -4.57 9.60 -20.85
C LEU A 51 -5.39 10.78 -20.31
N ALA A 52 -6.65 10.56 -19.91
CA ALA A 52 -7.50 11.62 -19.36
C ALA A 52 -6.87 12.24 -18.10
N VAL A 53 -6.47 11.41 -17.12
CA VAL A 53 -5.78 11.88 -15.91
C VAL A 53 -4.48 12.60 -16.26
N THR A 54 -3.69 12.05 -17.18
CA THR A 54 -2.43 12.67 -17.64
C THR A 54 -2.67 14.04 -18.26
N ILE A 55 -3.66 14.19 -19.16
CA ILE A 55 -3.97 15.45 -19.84
C ILE A 55 -4.50 16.50 -18.86
N ILE A 56 -5.43 16.11 -17.98
CA ILE A 56 -6.02 17.02 -16.98
C ILE A 56 -4.93 17.60 -16.10
N THR A 57 -4.09 16.73 -15.52
CA THR A 57 -3.10 17.16 -14.52
C THR A 57 -1.89 17.85 -15.17
N TYR A 58 -1.46 17.44 -16.36
CA TYR A 58 -0.46 18.15 -17.14
C TYR A 58 -0.88 19.57 -17.49
N THR A 59 -2.09 19.70 -18.09
CA THR A 59 -2.60 21.00 -18.53
C THR A 59 -2.77 21.95 -17.34
N ALA A 60 -3.37 21.46 -16.25
CA ALA A 60 -3.50 22.21 -15.00
C ALA A 60 -2.14 22.61 -14.42
N GLY A 61 -1.15 21.70 -14.42
CA GLY A 61 0.21 21.99 -13.98
C GLY A 61 0.85 23.11 -14.78
N CYS A 62 0.79 23.05 -16.12
CA CYS A 62 1.31 24.10 -17.01
C CYS A 62 0.60 25.45 -16.80
N ILE A 63 -0.70 25.46 -16.52
CA ILE A 63 -1.43 26.67 -16.22
C ILE A 63 -1.01 27.24 -14.86
N LEU A 64 -0.89 26.40 -13.84
CA LEU A 64 -0.49 26.77 -12.47
C LEU A 64 0.94 27.33 -12.37
N ASP A 65 1.81 26.99 -13.31
CA ASP A 65 3.18 27.47 -13.37
C ASP A 65 3.28 28.94 -13.85
N ARG A 66 2.20 29.47 -14.46
CA ARG A 66 2.12 30.86 -14.87
C ARG A 66 1.87 31.76 -13.66
N ASP A 67 2.30 33.01 -13.76
CA ASP A 67 1.99 34.00 -12.75
C ASP A 67 0.51 34.40 -12.82
N MET A 68 -0.20 34.25 -11.68
CA MET A 68 -1.63 34.56 -11.57
C MET A 68 -2.06 34.73 -10.13
N GLU A 69 -3.22 35.35 -9.94
CA GLU A 69 -3.82 35.56 -8.63
C GLU A 69 -4.03 34.25 -7.84
N LYS A 70 -3.79 34.30 -6.53
CA LYS A 70 -3.96 33.17 -5.61
C LYS A 70 -5.37 32.54 -5.69
N LYS A 71 -6.42 33.35 -5.87
CA LYS A 71 -7.81 32.87 -5.99
C LYS A 71 -8.01 32.06 -7.26
N LYS A 72 -7.43 32.49 -8.38
CA LYS A 72 -7.47 31.77 -9.67
C LYS A 72 -6.69 30.46 -9.61
N ARG A 73 -5.48 30.48 -9.03
CA ARG A 73 -4.70 29.26 -8.77
C ARG A 73 -5.48 28.23 -7.97
N LYS A 74 -6.14 28.65 -6.87
CA LYS A 74 -6.95 27.74 -6.03
C LYS A 74 -8.12 27.14 -6.81
N ARG A 75 -8.78 27.89 -7.69
CA ARG A 75 -9.89 27.37 -8.51
C ARG A 75 -9.39 26.33 -9.51
N ILE A 76 -8.26 26.59 -10.18
CA ILE A 76 -7.69 25.67 -11.17
C ILE A 76 -7.28 24.35 -10.53
N VAL A 77 -6.52 24.38 -9.42
CA VAL A 77 -6.13 23.15 -8.75
C VAL A 77 -7.34 22.38 -8.21
N ALA A 78 -8.36 23.08 -7.66
CA ALA A 78 -9.56 22.43 -7.17
C ALA A 78 -10.37 21.77 -8.30
N ALA A 79 -10.52 22.44 -9.45
CA ALA A 79 -11.22 21.90 -10.61
C ALA A 79 -10.48 20.67 -11.19
N ALA A 80 -9.16 20.74 -11.32
CA ALA A 80 -8.37 19.63 -11.85
C ALA A 80 -8.38 18.42 -10.91
N LEU A 81 -8.21 18.61 -9.60
CA LEU A 81 -8.33 17.54 -8.60
C LEU A 81 -9.75 16.97 -8.57
N PHE A 82 -10.78 17.80 -8.70
CA PHE A 82 -12.15 17.34 -8.76
C PHE A 82 -12.38 16.41 -9.97
N LEU A 83 -11.92 16.80 -11.16
CA LEU A 83 -12.03 15.98 -12.37
C LEU A 83 -11.23 14.66 -12.25
N ASP A 84 -10.03 14.72 -11.71
CA ASP A 84 -9.16 13.57 -11.50
C ASP A 84 -9.79 12.56 -10.53
N PHE A 85 -10.24 13.03 -9.36
CA PHE A 85 -10.93 12.20 -8.37
C PHE A 85 -12.36 11.83 -8.77
N LEU A 86 -13.02 12.58 -9.67
CA LEU A 86 -14.33 12.22 -10.20
C LEU A 86 -14.27 10.94 -11.03
N ILE A 87 -13.23 10.80 -11.88
CA ILE A 87 -13.01 9.58 -12.66
C ILE A 87 -12.87 8.37 -11.72
N LEU A 88 -12.01 8.49 -10.70
CA LEU A 88 -11.84 7.44 -9.69
C LEU A 88 -13.15 7.20 -8.91
N GLY A 89 -13.84 8.27 -8.53
CA GLY A 89 -15.06 8.22 -7.74
C GLY A 89 -16.19 7.49 -8.47
N VAL A 90 -16.43 7.84 -9.73
CA VAL A 90 -17.47 7.21 -10.55
C VAL A 90 -17.17 5.73 -10.77
N LEU A 91 -15.94 5.38 -11.16
CA LEU A 91 -15.60 3.99 -11.49
C LEU A 91 -15.55 3.08 -10.25
N LYS A 92 -15.19 3.62 -9.09
CA LYS A 92 -14.98 2.80 -7.88
C LYS A 92 -16.18 2.76 -6.93
N TYR A 93 -16.97 3.83 -6.84
CA TYR A 93 -17.95 3.97 -5.76
C TYR A 93 -19.41 4.01 -6.23
N THR A 94 -19.70 4.04 -7.55
CA THR A 94 -21.08 4.16 -8.04
C THR A 94 -21.95 3.01 -7.57
N ASP A 95 -21.51 1.78 -7.69
CA ASP A 95 -22.31 0.62 -7.30
C ASP A 95 -22.51 0.55 -5.78
N PHE A 96 -21.51 0.95 -4.99
CA PHE A 96 -21.67 1.09 -3.55
C PHE A 96 -22.71 2.17 -3.16
N LEU A 97 -22.74 3.28 -3.88
CA LEU A 97 -23.75 4.32 -3.66
C LEU A 97 -25.13 3.83 -4.06
N ILE A 98 -25.27 3.15 -5.21
CA ILE A 98 -26.53 2.54 -5.67
C ILE A 98 -27.05 1.53 -4.65
N ASP A 99 -26.20 0.62 -4.15
CA ASP A 99 -26.59 -0.36 -3.12
C ASP A 99 -27.13 0.32 -1.86
N ASN A 100 -26.43 1.35 -1.37
CA ASN A 100 -26.89 2.09 -0.19
C ASN A 100 -28.21 2.84 -0.45
N ILE A 101 -28.38 3.44 -1.62
CA ILE A 101 -29.64 4.13 -2.02
C ILE A 101 -30.77 3.10 -2.06
N ASN A 102 -30.56 1.97 -2.72
CA ASN A 102 -31.57 0.90 -2.80
C ASN A 102 -31.99 0.41 -1.40
N ARG A 103 -31.03 0.20 -0.51
CA ARG A 103 -31.32 -0.22 0.87
C ARG A 103 -32.10 0.81 1.69
N ILE A 104 -31.72 2.10 1.56
CA ILE A 104 -32.36 3.18 2.35
C ILE A 104 -33.78 3.49 1.83
N PHE A 105 -33.95 3.54 0.51
CA PHE A 105 -35.20 3.96 -0.11
C PHE A 105 -36.05 2.79 -0.65
N HIS A 106 -35.64 1.53 -0.35
CA HIS A 106 -36.27 0.32 -0.90
C HIS A 106 -36.41 0.37 -2.42
N GLY A 107 -35.41 0.99 -3.09
CA GLY A 107 -35.35 1.14 -4.54
C GLY A 107 -34.83 -0.13 -5.23
N ASN A 108 -34.90 -0.14 -6.55
CA ASN A 108 -34.37 -1.22 -7.38
C ASN A 108 -33.58 -0.65 -8.58
N ILE A 109 -32.63 0.25 -8.29
CA ILE A 109 -31.73 0.81 -9.30
C ILE A 109 -30.71 -0.27 -9.64
N SER A 110 -30.55 -0.60 -10.93
CA SER A 110 -29.59 -1.60 -11.39
C SER A 110 -28.16 -1.14 -11.14
N MET A 111 -27.30 -2.07 -10.73
CA MET A 111 -25.84 -1.84 -10.64
C MET A 111 -25.28 -1.60 -12.04
N LEU A 112 -24.25 -0.76 -12.14
CA LEU A 112 -23.60 -0.47 -13.42
C LEU A 112 -22.45 -1.42 -13.75
N GLU A 113 -21.95 -2.17 -12.75
CA GLU A 113 -20.85 -3.15 -12.86
C GLU A 113 -19.62 -2.57 -13.57
N LEU A 114 -19.27 -1.32 -13.20
CA LEU A 114 -18.15 -0.60 -13.81
C LEU A 114 -16.82 -1.27 -13.45
N VAL A 115 -16.06 -1.63 -14.48
CA VAL A 115 -14.74 -2.24 -14.32
C VAL A 115 -13.73 -1.14 -13.93
N LEU A 116 -13.04 -1.34 -12.80
CA LEU A 116 -12.00 -0.43 -12.34
C LEU A 116 -10.72 -0.65 -13.16
N PRO A 117 -10.21 0.37 -13.89
CA PRO A 117 -8.96 0.27 -14.61
C PRO A 117 -7.78 -0.04 -13.70
N LEU A 118 -6.87 -0.89 -14.16
CA LEU A 118 -5.67 -1.26 -13.44
C LEU A 118 -4.87 -0.03 -13.03
N GLY A 119 -4.49 0.04 -11.76
CA GLY A 119 -3.65 1.12 -11.24
C GLY A 119 -4.30 2.51 -11.15
N LEU A 120 -5.62 2.65 -11.46
CA LEU A 120 -6.32 3.94 -11.46
C LEU A 120 -6.07 4.74 -10.17
N SER A 121 -6.22 4.12 -9.01
CA SER A 121 -5.98 4.79 -7.72
C SER A 121 -4.53 5.27 -7.56
N PHE A 122 -3.55 4.48 -8.06
CA PHE A 122 -2.13 4.82 -7.94
C PHE A 122 -1.75 6.00 -8.82
N PHE A 123 -2.10 5.97 -10.11
CA PHE A 123 -1.73 7.07 -10.99
C PHE A 123 -2.56 8.34 -10.72
N THR A 124 -3.79 8.25 -10.21
CA THR A 124 -4.55 9.39 -9.69
C THR A 124 -3.82 10.04 -8.51
N PHE A 125 -3.39 9.27 -7.52
CA PHE A 125 -2.64 9.83 -6.38
C PHE A 125 -1.29 10.42 -6.80
N GLN A 126 -0.59 9.78 -7.72
CA GLN A 126 0.69 10.25 -8.25
C GLN A 126 0.53 11.60 -8.98
N SER A 127 -0.47 11.69 -9.86
CA SER A 127 -0.79 12.91 -10.62
C SER A 127 -1.30 14.03 -9.72
N ALA A 128 -2.19 13.72 -8.76
CA ALA A 128 -2.68 14.68 -7.77
C ALA A 128 -1.53 15.22 -6.90
N GLY A 129 -0.60 14.36 -6.48
CA GLY A 129 0.59 14.76 -5.74
C GLY A 129 1.45 15.76 -6.52
N TYR A 130 1.76 15.46 -7.80
CA TYR A 130 2.46 16.38 -8.68
C TYR A 130 1.73 17.72 -8.80
N LEU A 131 0.43 17.71 -9.06
CA LEU A 131 -0.36 18.93 -9.22
C LEU A 131 -0.35 19.81 -7.97
N LEU A 132 -0.45 19.19 -6.79
CA LEU A 132 -0.34 19.88 -5.51
C LEU A 132 1.05 20.46 -5.25
N ASP A 133 2.11 19.74 -5.62
CA ASP A 133 3.48 20.24 -5.49
C ASP A 133 3.74 21.44 -6.42
N VAL A 134 3.22 21.44 -7.64
CA VAL A 134 3.23 22.62 -8.54
C VAL A 134 2.40 23.77 -7.96
N TYR A 135 1.20 23.48 -7.41
CA TYR A 135 0.36 24.49 -6.78
C TYR A 135 1.05 25.16 -5.59
N TRP A 136 1.76 24.39 -4.76
CA TRP A 136 2.52 24.92 -3.61
C TRP A 136 3.90 25.48 -3.99
N LYS A 137 4.25 25.48 -5.27
CA LYS A 137 5.55 25.94 -5.80
C LYS A 137 6.74 25.14 -5.23
N LYS A 138 6.54 23.88 -4.87
CA LYS A 138 7.61 22.96 -4.47
C LYS A 138 8.38 22.45 -5.67
N THR A 139 7.70 22.23 -6.79
CA THR A 139 8.29 21.86 -8.06
C THR A 139 7.76 22.74 -9.20
N LYS A 140 8.53 22.88 -10.28
CA LYS A 140 8.08 23.51 -11.53
C LYS A 140 7.26 22.53 -12.35
N ALA A 141 6.34 23.06 -13.17
CA ALA A 141 5.60 22.21 -14.07
C ALA A 141 6.50 21.64 -15.18
N GLU A 142 6.36 20.34 -15.45
CA GLU A 142 6.96 19.70 -16.60
C GLU A 142 6.37 20.29 -17.89
N LYS A 143 7.24 20.71 -18.82
CA LYS A 143 6.82 21.33 -20.09
C LYS A 143 6.71 20.31 -21.23
N ASN A 144 7.33 19.15 -21.09
CA ASN A 144 7.25 18.08 -22.06
C ASN A 144 6.13 17.10 -21.67
N PHE A 145 5.06 17.11 -22.44
CA PHE A 145 3.91 16.22 -22.22
C PHE A 145 4.31 14.75 -22.16
N PHE A 146 5.20 14.29 -23.03
CA PHE A 146 5.60 12.88 -23.09
C PHE A 146 6.46 12.44 -21.90
N ARG A 147 7.29 13.35 -21.35
CA ARG A 147 8.04 13.07 -20.12
C ARG A 147 7.10 12.98 -18.92
N TYR A 148 6.12 13.88 -18.86
CA TYR A 148 5.09 13.81 -17.83
C TYR A 148 4.24 12.54 -17.97
N ALA A 149 3.85 12.17 -19.19
CA ALA A 149 3.13 10.94 -19.48
C ALA A 149 3.92 9.69 -19.06
N LEU A 150 5.24 9.66 -19.25
CA LEU A 150 6.11 8.60 -18.76
C LEU A 150 6.09 8.53 -17.21
N PHE A 151 6.17 9.67 -16.54
CA PHE A 151 6.09 9.71 -15.07
C PHE A 151 4.78 9.08 -14.56
N VAL A 152 3.64 9.43 -15.18
CA VAL A 152 2.33 8.90 -14.77
C VAL A 152 2.17 7.42 -15.11
N ALA A 153 2.68 6.99 -16.27
CA ALA A 153 2.46 5.66 -16.85
C ALA A 153 3.57 4.65 -16.55
N TRP A 154 4.63 5.00 -15.79
CA TRP A 154 5.81 4.15 -15.58
C TRP A 154 5.41 2.69 -15.25
N PHE A 155 5.64 1.77 -16.20
CA PHE A 155 5.00 0.45 -16.21
C PHE A 155 5.32 -0.44 -15.00
N PRO A 156 6.52 -0.47 -14.44
CA PRO A 156 6.74 -1.28 -13.25
C PRO A 156 5.89 -0.81 -12.07
N GLN A 157 5.71 0.51 -11.96
CA GLN A 157 5.06 1.15 -10.82
C GLN A 157 3.54 1.16 -10.90
N ILE A 158 2.96 1.25 -12.12
CA ILE A 158 1.53 1.51 -12.32
C ILE A 158 0.63 0.40 -11.76
N MET A 159 1.11 -0.84 -11.67
CA MET A 159 0.32 -1.98 -11.17
C MET A 159 0.26 -2.04 -9.65
N GLN A 160 1.42 -2.03 -9.00
CA GLN A 160 1.55 -2.29 -7.56
C GLN A 160 2.74 -1.53 -6.95
N GLY A 161 3.28 -0.55 -7.66
CA GLY A 161 4.49 0.14 -7.26
C GLY A 161 4.31 1.14 -6.12
N PRO A 162 5.42 1.67 -5.61
CA PRO A 162 5.39 2.80 -4.69
C PRO A 162 4.74 4.02 -5.34
N ILE A 163 3.99 4.84 -4.60
CA ILE A 163 3.45 6.10 -5.13
C ILE A 163 4.60 7.09 -5.34
N GLY A 164 5.00 7.27 -6.60
CA GLY A 164 6.16 8.08 -6.98
C GLY A 164 5.95 9.57 -6.75
N ARG A 165 7.01 10.25 -6.32
CA ARG A 165 7.06 11.72 -6.28
C ARG A 165 7.73 12.23 -7.55
N PHE A 166 7.10 13.22 -8.20
CA PHE A 166 7.61 13.77 -9.47
C PHE A 166 9.07 14.22 -9.32
N GLU A 167 9.37 14.99 -8.28
CA GLU A 167 10.72 15.52 -8.03
C GLU A 167 11.80 14.42 -7.91
N ARG A 168 11.45 13.23 -7.39
CA ARG A 168 12.42 12.14 -7.21
C ARG A 168 12.51 11.19 -8.40
N LEU A 169 11.40 10.96 -9.08
CA LEU A 169 11.32 9.95 -10.13
C LEU A 169 11.60 10.55 -11.52
N ALA A 170 11.03 11.73 -11.84
CA ALA A 170 11.10 12.28 -13.20
C ALA A 170 12.53 12.60 -13.63
N HIS A 171 13.38 13.11 -12.73
CA HIS A 171 14.78 13.39 -13.03
C HIS A 171 15.58 12.16 -13.43
N GLN A 172 15.19 10.98 -12.95
CA GLN A 172 15.86 9.73 -13.31
C GLN A 172 15.56 9.32 -14.76
N PHE A 173 14.48 9.83 -15.38
CA PHE A 173 14.20 9.60 -16.80
C PHE A 173 14.97 10.54 -17.74
N GLU A 174 15.53 11.63 -17.24
CA GLU A 174 16.20 12.66 -18.08
C GLU A 174 17.62 12.28 -18.49
N GLY A 175 18.28 11.44 -17.70
CA GLY A 175 19.66 11.04 -17.91
C GLY A 175 19.84 9.93 -18.94
N THR A 176 21.08 9.77 -19.41
CA THR A 176 21.49 8.57 -20.15
C THR A 176 22.06 7.55 -19.17
N HIS A 177 21.37 6.44 -19.02
CA HIS A 177 21.82 5.35 -18.15
C HIS A 177 22.80 4.45 -18.90
N ARG A 178 23.98 4.26 -18.32
CA ARG A 178 24.93 3.26 -18.81
C ARG A 178 24.63 1.91 -18.18
N PHE A 179 24.91 0.84 -18.91
CA PHE A 179 24.82 -0.50 -18.35
C PHE A 179 25.80 -0.65 -17.18
N GLN A 180 25.28 -1.02 -16.02
CA GLN A 180 26.04 -1.28 -14.78
C GLN A 180 25.63 -2.63 -14.23
N MET A 181 26.62 -3.55 -14.10
CA MET A 181 26.36 -4.90 -13.60
C MET A 181 25.77 -4.90 -12.20
N GLU A 182 26.18 -3.93 -11.37
CA GLU A 182 25.64 -3.76 -10.00
C GLU A 182 24.12 -3.53 -10.00
N ASN A 183 23.59 -2.73 -10.91
CA ASN A 183 22.15 -2.50 -11.04
C ASN A 183 21.42 -3.77 -11.49
N ILE A 184 22.01 -4.55 -12.36
CA ILE A 184 21.46 -5.84 -12.81
C ILE A 184 21.43 -6.83 -11.65
N GLU A 185 22.54 -7.02 -10.95
CA GLU A 185 22.62 -7.92 -9.79
C GLU A 185 21.62 -7.54 -8.70
N ARG A 186 21.56 -6.25 -8.34
CA ARG A 186 20.62 -5.76 -7.33
C ARG A 186 19.17 -5.89 -7.77
N GLY A 187 18.90 -5.60 -9.04
CA GLY A 187 17.58 -5.79 -9.65
C GLY A 187 17.13 -7.25 -9.60
N LEU A 188 17.98 -8.17 -10.03
CA LEU A 188 17.69 -9.61 -10.00
C LEU A 188 17.49 -10.13 -8.57
N GLN A 189 18.32 -9.70 -7.61
CA GLN A 189 18.14 -10.09 -6.20
C GLN A 189 16.76 -9.66 -5.67
N LEU A 190 16.32 -8.43 -5.97
CA LEU A 190 15.00 -7.95 -5.57
C LEU A 190 13.88 -8.72 -6.28
N ILE A 191 14.01 -9.00 -7.57
CA ILE A 191 13.04 -9.79 -8.34
C ILE A 191 12.91 -11.19 -7.74
N LEU A 192 14.02 -11.89 -7.53
CA LEU A 192 14.01 -13.25 -6.98
C LEU A 192 13.43 -13.28 -5.56
N TYR A 193 13.83 -12.35 -4.70
CA TYR A 193 13.28 -12.25 -3.35
C TYR A 193 11.79 -11.88 -3.34
N GLY A 194 11.38 -11.00 -4.25
CA GLY A 194 9.98 -10.65 -4.44
C GLY A 194 9.13 -11.83 -4.93
N LEU A 195 9.60 -12.56 -5.94
CA LEU A 195 8.96 -13.77 -6.44
C LEU A 195 8.89 -14.87 -5.37
N PHE A 196 9.96 -15.05 -4.59
CA PHE A 196 9.95 -15.97 -3.44
C PHE A 196 8.84 -15.62 -2.45
N LYS A 197 8.73 -14.36 -2.04
CA LYS A 197 7.66 -13.90 -1.13
C LYS A 197 6.27 -14.09 -1.74
N LYS A 198 6.10 -13.76 -3.01
CA LYS A 198 4.79 -13.86 -3.70
C LYS A 198 4.40 -15.32 -3.93
N MET A 199 5.23 -16.10 -4.62
CA MET A 199 4.84 -17.43 -5.11
C MET A 199 4.99 -18.53 -4.04
N ILE A 200 6.04 -18.46 -3.23
CA ILE A 200 6.30 -19.52 -2.23
C ILE A 200 5.56 -19.24 -0.93
N LEU A 201 5.50 -17.97 -0.50
CA LEU A 201 4.91 -17.64 0.78
C LEU A 201 3.44 -17.22 0.64
N ALA A 202 3.15 -16.18 -0.14
CA ALA A 202 1.82 -15.59 -0.19
C ALA A 202 0.81 -16.48 -0.90
N ASP A 203 1.12 -17.03 -2.07
CA ASP A 203 0.17 -17.85 -2.84
C ASP A 203 -0.18 -19.16 -2.11
N ASN A 204 0.79 -19.77 -1.41
CA ASN A 204 0.49 -20.93 -0.57
C ASN A 204 -0.35 -20.57 0.66
N ALA A 205 -0.09 -19.41 1.29
CA ALA A 205 -0.90 -18.94 2.40
C ALA A 205 -2.31 -18.53 1.96
N ALA A 206 -2.46 -17.95 0.75
CA ALA A 206 -3.74 -17.53 0.20
C ALA A 206 -4.73 -18.69 0.10
N MET A 207 -4.29 -19.84 -0.39
CA MET A 207 -5.17 -21.02 -0.50
C MET A 207 -5.75 -21.44 0.84
N PHE A 208 -4.95 -21.38 1.90
CA PHE A 208 -5.39 -21.69 3.24
C PHE A 208 -6.35 -20.64 3.82
N VAL A 209 -6.04 -19.37 3.58
CA VAL A 209 -6.84 -18.23 4.00
C VAL A 209 -8.21 -18.25 3.31
N ASP A 210 -8.23 -18.45 1.99
CA ASP A 210 -9.47 -18.49 1.21
C ASP A 210 -10.41 -19.60 1.71
N HIS A 211 -9.89 -20.78 2.04
CA HIS A 211 -10.70 -21.86 2.59
C HIS A 211 -11.37 -21.48 3.91
N ILE A 212 -10.62 -20.88 4.84
CA ILE A 212 -11.17 -20.50 6.16
C ILE A 212 -12.24 -19.41 6.02
N PHE A 213 -12.00 -18.40 5.19
CA PHE A 213 -12.86 -17.22 5.20
C PHE A 213 -14.02 -17.29 4.20
N HIS A 214 -13.89 -17.99 3.05
CA HIS A 214 -15.03 -18.28 2.19
C HIS A 214 -16.01 -19.29 2.83
N GLN A 215 -15.50 -20.22 3.65
CA GLN A 215 -16.31 -21.18 4.39
C GLN A 215 -16.35 -20.87 5.89
N TYR A 216 -16.38 -19.58 6.24
CA TYR A 216 -16.28 -19.10 7.61
C TYR A 216 -17.25 -19.79 8.59
N GLU A 217 -18.50 -20.03 8.18
CA GLU A 217 -19.50 -20.66 9.07
C GLU A 217 -19.13 -22.11 9.43
N THR A 218 -18.37 -22.79 8.57
CA THR A 218 -17.87 -24.15 8.79
C THR A 218 -16.58 -24.16 9.63
N PHE A 219 -15.70 -23.16 9.39
CA PHE A 219 -14.36 -23.09 9.98
C PHE A 219 -14.19 -21.95 10.99
N ASP A 220 -15.27 -21.56 11.66
CA ASP A 220 -15.25 -20.41 12.58
C ASP A 220 -14.35 -20.60 13.82
N GLY A 221 -13.97 -21.83 14.14
CA GLY A 221 -12.94 -22.17 15.14
C GLY A 221 -11.49 -21.95 14.67
N LEU A 222 -11.28 -21.73 13.36
CA LEU A 222 -9.96 -21.49 12.76
C LEU A 222 -9.62 -20.02 12.53
N VAL A 223 -10.45 -19.07 12.99
CA VAL A 223 -10.23 -17.63 12.74
C VAL A 223 -8.84 -17.16 13.16
N LEU A 224 -8.32 -17.65 14.29
CA LEU A 224 -6.96 -17.31 14.74
C LEU A 224 -5.89 -17.78 13.74
N ALA A 225 -5.98 -19.03 13.30
CA ALA A 225 -5.06 -19.57 12.31
C ALA A 225 -5.18 -18.81 10.97
N GLY A 226 -6.41 -18.52 10.54
CA GLY A 226 -6.70 -17.77 9.33
C GLY A 226 -6.11 -16.36 9.33
N VAL A 227 -6.29 -15.59 10.40
CA VAL A 227 -5.79 -14.20 10.45
C VAL A 227 -4.26 -14.14 10.56
N LEU A 228 -3.63 -15.13 11.21
CA LEU A 228 -2.17 -15.26 11.22
C LEU A 228 -1.64 -15.61 9.83
N ALA A 229 -2.27 -16.55 9.14
CA ALA A 229 -1.93 -16.88 7.75
C ALA A 229 -2.15 -15.70 6.81
N TYR A 230 -3.23 -14.92 7.02
CA TYR A 230 -3.48 -13.71 6.25
C TYR A 230 -2.39 -12.64 6.44
N SER A 231 -1.86 -12.47 7.65
CA SER A 231 -0.71 -11.59 7.87
C SER A 231 0.50 -12.00 7.04
N ILE A 232 0.74 -13.30 6.89
CA ILE A 232 1.81 -13.85 6.05
C ILE A 232 1.50 -13.62 4.57
N GLN A 233 0.28 -13.96 4.15
CA GLN A 233 -0.19 -13.77 2.77
C GLN A 233 -0.08 -12.31 2.34
N LEU A 234 -0.69 -11.40 3.08
CA LEU A 234 -0.78 -9.99 2.73
C LEU A 234 0.60 -9.33 2.66
N TYR A 235 1.48 -9.64 3.64
CA TYR A 235 2.85 -9.15 3.61
C TYR A 235 3.65 -9.74 2.46
N GLY A 236 3.55 -11.05 2.24
CA GLY A 236 4.25 -11.75 1.16
C GLY A 236 3.82 -11.24 -0.21
N ASP A 237 2.51 -11.11 -0.44
CA ASP A 237 1.93 -10.65 -1.70
C ASP A 237 2.33 -9.21 -2.01
N PHE A 238 2.01 -8.30 -1.09
CA PHE A 238 2.21 -6.89 -1.35
C PHE A 238 3.69 -6.49 -1.33
N SER A 239 4.45 -6.89 -0.32
CA SER A 239 5.89 -6.58 -0.28
C SER A 239 6.67 -7.33 -1.36
N GLY A 240 6.22 -8.53 -1.76
CA GLY A 240 6.79 -9.30 -2.85
C GLY A 240 6.62 -8.61 -4.19
N GLY A 241 5.40 -8.18 -4.52
CA GLY A 241 5.13 -7.41 -5.72
C GLY A 241 5.92 -6.10 -5.79
N ILE A 242 6.01 -5.37 -4.68
CA ILE A 242 6.85 -4.16 -4.59
C ILE A 242 8.33 -4.46 -4.85
N ASP A 243 8.88 -5.55 -4.31
CA ASP A 243 10.28 -5.88 -4.54
C ASP A 243 10.53 -6.28 -6.01
N VAL A 244 9.60 -7.02 -6.65
CA VAL A 244 9.68 -7.30 -8.10
C VAL A 244 9.68 -6.00 -8.89
N VAL A 245 8.75 -5.10 -8.63
CA VAL A 245 8.63 -3.79 -9.33
C VAL A 245 9.88 -2.94 -9.15
N ARG A 246 10.42 -2.85 -7.93
CA ARG A 246 11.67 -2.15 -7.64
C ARG A 246 12.85 -2.81 -8.37
N GLY A 247 12.90 -4.13 -8.34
CA GLY A 247 13.94 -4.89 -9.03
C GLY A 247 13.93 -4.65 -10.53
N VAL A 248 12.76 -4.71 -11.16
CA VAL A 248 12.58 -4.39 -12.58
C VAL A 248 13.05 -2.96 -12.89
N SER A 249 12.71 -1.99 -12.04
CA SER A 249 13.16 -0.60 -12.23
C SER A 249 14.68 -0.46 -12.13
N TYR A 250 15.34 -1.20 -11.22
CA TYR A 250 16.80 -1.25 -11.14
C TYR A 250 17.45 -1.77 -12.41
N LEU A 251 16.83 -2.71 -13.14
CA LEU A 251 17.37 -3.20 -14.43
C LEU A 251 17.49 -2.07 -15.47
N PHE A 252 16.68 -1.01 -15.36
CA PHE A 252 16.75 0.19 -16.20
C PHE A 252 17.57 1.33 -15.54
N GLY A 253 18.21 1.09 -14.40
CA GLY A 253 18.95 2.11 -13.66
C GLY A 253 18.06 3.10 -12.90
N ILE A 254 16.78 2.79 -12.70
CA ILE A 254 15.80 3.64 -12.03
C ILE A 254 15.51 3.10 -10.63
N VAL A 255 15.64 3.96 -9.62
CA VAL A 255 15.48 3.62 -8.21
C VAL A 255 14.12 4.09 -7.72
N LEU A 256 13.26 3.15 -7.32
CA LEU A 256 11.98 3.43 -6.70
C LEU A 256 12.09 3.46 -5.17
N ASP A 257 11.20 4.23 -4.54
CA ASP A 257 11.13 4.33 -3.07
C ASP A 257 10.82 2.98 -2.40
N GLU A 258 11.29 2.81 -1.16
CA GLU A 258 10.89 1.68 -0.33
C GLU A 258 9.44 1.84 0.15
N ASN A 259 8.72 0.71 0.19
CA ASN A 259 7.32 0.71 0.63
C ASN A 259 7.10 -0.13 1.91
N PHE A 260 8.07 -0.95 2.29
CA PHE A 260 8.03 -1.79 3.49
C PHE A 260 9.37 -1.80 4.22
N ARG A 261 9.30 -1.66 5.56
CA ARG A 261 10.47 -1.71 6.45
C ARG A 261 10.16 -2.51 7.71
N GLN A 262 10.25 -3.85 7.61
CA GLN A 262 9.99 -4.81 8.69
C GLN A 262 8.76 -4.46 9.57
N PRO A 263 7.55 -4.37 9.01
CA PRO A 263 6.39 -3.80 9.69
C PRO A 263 5.95 -4.59 10.93
N TYR A 264 6.15 -5.89 10.96
CA TYR A 264 5.75 -6.72 12.10
C TYR A 264 6.71 -6.65 13.30
N PHE A 265 7.81 -5.90 13.20
CA PHE A 265 8.65 -5.50 14.33
C PHE A 265 8.23 -4.16 14.95
N ALA A 266 7.13 -3.57 14.50
CA ALA A 266 6.65 -2.29 14.98
C ALA A 266 6.23 -2.34 16.46
N VAL A 267 6.61 -1.30 17.21
CA VAL A 267 6.32 -1.17 18.65
C VAL A 267 5.03 -0.41 18.96
N SER A 268 4.38 0.14 17.94
CA SER A 268 3.08 0.81 18.04
C SER A 268 2.35 0.79 16.68
N ILE A 269 1.03 1.03 16.69
CA ILE A 269 0.26 1.15 15.43
C ILE A 269 0.78 2.31 14.57
N THR A 270 1.22 3.41 15.15
CA THR A 270 1.85 4.52 14.42
C THR A 270 3.16 4.07 13.77
N ASP A 271 4.01 3.34 14.49
CA ASP A 271 5.26 2.78 13.95
C ASP A 271 4.98 1.75 12.84
N PHE A 272 3.94 0.92 13.01
CA PHE A 272 3.51 -0.01 11.98
C PHE A 272 3.20 0.72 10.66
N TRP A 273 2.40 1.78 10.68
CA TRP A 273 2.05 2.56 9.50
C TRP A 273 3.20 3.39 8.92
N HIS A 274 4.26 3.65 9.69
CA HIS A 274 5.51 4.20 9.16
C HIS A 274 6.38 3.16 8.45
N ARG A 275 6.11 1.86 8.66
CA ARG A 275 6.83 0.73 8.10
C ARG A 275 6.04 -0.03 7.03
N TRP A 276 4.73 0.11 7.01
CA TRP A 276 3.78 -0.51 6.08
C TRP A 276 3.27 0.51 5.07
N HIS A 277 3.37 0.17 3.77
CA HIS A 277 2.91 1.02 2.67
C HIS A 277 3.39 2.48 2.80
N ILE A 278 4.69 2.64 2.99
CA ILE A 278 5.36 3.90 3.38
C ILE A 278 5.00 5.05 2.45
N THR A 279 4.92 4.78 1.13
CA THR A 279 4.65 5.83 0.14
C THR A 279 3.20 6.34 0.21
N LEU A 280 2.22 5.49 0.51
CA LEU A 280 0.86 5.91 0.80
C LEU A 280 0.82 6.73 2.10
N GLY A 281 1.46 6.25 3.17
CA GLY A 281 1.53 6.96 4.44
C GLY A 281 2.14 8.35 4.31
N THR A 282 3.23 8.49 3.57
CA THR A 282 3.85 9.80 3.30
C THR A 282 2.98 10.67 2.40
N TRP A 283 2.30 10.10 1.41
CA TRP A 283 1.34 10.82 0.58
C TRP A 283 0.18 11.39 1.41
N MET A 284 -0.44 10.56 2.23
CA MET A 284 -1.53 10.98 3.12
C MET A 284 -1.07 12.03 4.14
N LYS A 285 0.14 11.92 4.67
CA LYS A 285 0.72 12.91 5.57
C LYS A 285 0.87 14.27 4.89
N ASP A 286 1.46 14.29 3.67
CA ASP A 286 1.83 15.53 3.01
C ASP A 286 0.63 16.25 2.38
N TYR A 287 -0.30 15.50 1.79
CA TYR A 287 -1.40 16.07 0.99
C TYR A 287 -2.75 16.05 1.69
N VAL A 288 -2.89 15.31 2.79
CA VAL A 288 -4.14 15.26 3.57
C VAL A 288 -3.93 15.76 5.00
N PHE A 289 -3.04 15.14 5.76
CA PHE A 289 -2.86 15.46 7.17
C PHE A 289 -2.41 16.91 7.39
N TYR A 290 -1.35 17.36 6.72
CA TYR A 290 -0.85 18.73 6.90
C TYR A 290 -1.85 19.79 6.44
N PRO A 291 -2.50 19.71 5.26
CA PRO A 291 -3.53 20.66 4.86
C PRO A 291 -4.71 20.73 5.84
N ILE A 292 -5.17 19.58 6.35
CA ILE A 292 -6.24 19.55 7.37
C ILE A 292 -5.74 20.19 8.68
N SER A 293 -4.60 19.77 9.19
CA SER A 293 -4.05 20.23 10.49
C SER A 293 -3.76 21.72 10.51
N LEU A 294 -3.37 22.31 9.37
CA LEU A 294 -3.06 23.72 9.22
C LEU A 294 -4.29 24.56 8.80
N SER A 295 -5.44 23.95 8.63
CA SER A 295 -6.67 24.66 8.22
C SER A 295 -7.20 25.60 9.31
N GLY A 296 -7.91 26.65 8.89
CA GLY A 296 -8.46 27.64 9.80
C GLY A 296 -9.47 27.05 10.82
N TRP A 297 -10.27 26.06 10.40
CA TRP A 297 -11.22 25.39 11.30
C TRP A 297 -10.51 24.54 12.36
N MET A 298 -9.43 23.88 12.00
CA MET A 298 -8.61 23.10 12.94
C MET A 298 -7.90 24.02 13.95
N GLY A 299 -7.45 25.20 13.50
CA GLY A 299 -6.93 26.26 14.36
C GLY A 299 -7.96 26.76 15.38
N LYS A 300 -9.24 26.98 14.95
CA LYS A 300 -10.35 27.34 15.86
C LYS A 300 -10.64 26.23 16.86
N LEU A 301 -10.67 24.96 16.39
CA LEU A 301 -10.84 23.79 17.25
C LEU A 301 -9.74 23.71 18.31
N SER A 302 -8.48 23.90 17.91
CA SER A 302 -7.34 23.91 18.84
C SER A 302 -7.46 24.99 19.92
N LYS A 303 -7.94 26.18 19.57
CA LYS A 303 -8.20 27.26 20.57
C LYS A 303 -9.31 26.84 21.54
N LYS A 304 -10.40 26.26 21.06
CA LYS A 304 -11.53 25.78 21.88
C LYS A 304 -11.11 24.66 22.83
N THR A 305 -10.44 23.64 22.30
CA THR A 305 -10.01 22.49 23.11
C THR A 305 -8.96 22.85 24.14
N LYS A 306 -8.08 23.82 23.88
CA LYS A 306 -7.14 24.34 24.89
C LYS A 306 -7.84 25.03 26.06
N LYS A 307 -8.95 25.73 25.82
CA LYS A 307 -9.75 26.36 26.87
C LYS A 307 -10.44 25.33 27.78
N ILE A 308 -10.91 24.22 27.19
CA ILE A 308 -11.69 23.18 27.91
C ILE A 308 -10.76 22.15 28.59
N PHE A 309 -9.74 21.65 27.90
CA PHE A 309 -8.91 20.51 28.32
C PHE A 309 -7.48 20.90 28.71
N GLY A 310 -7.20 22.20 28.78
CA GLY A 310 -5.87 22.72 29.06
C GLY A 310 -4.93 22.67 27.83
N ARG A 311 -3.77 23.32 27.97
CA ARG A 311 -2.85 23.58 26.85
C ARG A 311 -2.34 22.28 26.20
N LYS A 312 -2.04 21.24 27.00
CA LYS A 312 -1.40 20.01 26.53
C LYS A 312 -2.39 19.12 25.77
N LYS A 313 -3.45 18.64 26.44
CA LYS A 313 -4.50 17.83 25.82
C LYS A 313 -5.22 18.57 24.70
N GLY A 314 -5.47 19.87 24.88
CA GLY A 314 -6.13 20.68 23.86
C GLY A 314 -5.33 20.89 22.57
N ARG A 315 -4.01 20.67 22.57
CA ARG A 315 -3.18 20.61 21.35
C ARG A 315 -3.27 19.23 20.67
N THR A 316 -3.40 18.17 21.45
CA THR A 316 -3.41 16.78 20.93
C THR A 316 -4.73 16.42 20.27
N ILE A 317 -5.88 16.89 20.79
CA ILE A 317 -7.22 16.58 20.27
C ILE A 317 -7.37 16.88 18.75
N PRO A 318 -7.00 18.07 18.25
CA PRO A 318 -7.08 18.33 16.80
C PRO A 318 -6.19 17.39 15.97
N ILE A 319 -5.02 17.03 16.47
CA ILE A 319 -4.11 16.08 15.81
C ILE A 319 -4.76 14.68 15.73
N CYS A 320 -5.41 14.25 16.82
CA CYS A 320 -6.14 12.98 16.83
C CYS A 320 -7.27 12.97 15.81
N ILE A 321 -8.06 14.05 15.72
CA ILE A 321 -9.13 14.18 14.74
C ILE A 321 -8.56 14.16 13.31
N ALA A 322 -7.46 14.85 13.06
CA ALA A 322 -6.80 14.82 11.75
C ALA A 322 -6.34 13.40 11.37
N ASN A 323 -5.78 12.64 12.32
CA ASN A 323 -5.41 11.24 12.10
C ASN A 323 -6.63 10.36 11.80
N ILE A 324 -7.73 10.51 12.55
CA ILE A 324 -8.96 9.76 12.29
C ILE A 324 -9.49 10.06 10.88
N LEU A 325 -9.48 11.32 10.44
CA LEU A 325 -9.91 11.69 9.09
C LEU A 325 -8.98 11.10 8.01
N VAL A 326 -7.67 11.10 8.24
CA VAL A 326 -6.71 10.49 7.32
C VAL A 326 -6.97 8.98 7.18
N PHE A 327 -7.13 8.27 8.30
CA PHE A 327 -7.38 6.83 8.25
C PHE A 327 -8.78 6.49 7.72
N LEU A 328 -9.76 7.34 7.95
CA LEU A 328 -11.06 7.20 7.29
C LEU A 328 -10.91 7.27 5.76
N LEU A 329 -10.12 8.23 5.24
CA LEU A 329 -9.81 8.31 3.81
C LEU A 329 -9.00 7.11 3.31
N VAL A 330 -8.08 6.59 4.11
CA VAL A 330 -7.36 5.33 3.80
C VAL A 330 -8.35 4.18 3.68
N GLY A 331 -9.30 4.05 4.61
CA GLY A 331 -10.34 3.03 4.55
C GLY A 331 -11.20 3.17 3.27
N VAL A 332 -11.70 4.37 2.97
CA VAL A 332 -12.44 4.64 1.73
C VAL A 332 -11.58 4.29 0.50
N TRP A 333 -10.29 4.61 0.50
CA TRP A 333 -9.39 4.28 -0.60
C TRP A 333 -9.22 2.76 -0.80
N HIS A 334 -9.20 1.96 0.27
CA HIS A 334 -9.10 0.50 0.17
C HIS A 334 -10.25 -0.10 -0.65
N GLY A 335 -11.49 0.32 -0.41
CA GLY A 335 -12.60 -0.23 -1.16
C GLY A 335 -13.95 0.43 -0.90
N ALA A 336 -14.89 0.15 -1.79
CA ALA A 336 -16.25 0.63 -1.75
C ALA A 336 -17.14 -0.31 -0.90
N ALA A 337 -16.85 -0.42 0.40
CA ALA A 337 -17.64 -1.23 1.33
C ALA A 337 -17.53 -0.68 2.76
N TRP A 338 -18.56 -0.90 3.57
CA TRP A 338 -18.61 -0.46 4.98
C TRP A 338 -17.50 -1.08 5.83
N LYS A 339 -17.05 -2.28 5.51
CA LYS A 339 -15.93 -2.95 6.20
C LYS A 339 -14.64 -2.13 6.12
N TYR A 340 -14.36 -1.50 5.00
CA TYR A 340 -13.17 -0.64 4.85
C TYR A 340 -13.30 0.67 5.59
N ILE A 341 -14.50 1.22 5.71
CA ILE A 341 -14.78 2.38 6.57
C ILE A 341 -14.51 2.03 8.03
N ALA A 342 -15.00 0.86 8.49
CA ALA A 342 -14.73 0.36 9.83
C ALA A 342 -13.23 0.10 10.07
N TYR A 343 -12.53 -0.49 9.09
CA TYR A 343 -11.08 -0.68 9.09
C TYR A 343 -10.32 0.64 9.30
N GLY A 344 -10.67 1.66 8.51
CA GLY A 344 -10.05 2.98 8.62
C GLY A 344 -10.33 3.64 9.97
N LEU A 345 -11.59 3.60 10.44
CA LEU A 345 -11.97 4.16 11.75
C LEU A 345 -11.25 3.45 12.89
N TYR A 346 -11.16 2.12 12.87
CA TYR A 346 -10.42 1.34 13.88
C TYR A 346 -8.99 1.83 14.02
N ASN A 347 -8.23 1.90 12.92
CA ASN A 347 -6.84 2.35 12.94
C ASN A 347 -6.71 3.82 13.37
N GLY A 348 -7.57 4.69 12.83
CA GLY A 348 -7.57 6.12 13.15
C GLY A 348 -7.88 6.41 14.63
N ILE A 349 -8.85 5.68 15.20
CA ILE A 349 -9.23 5.81 16.62
C ILE A 349 -8.08 5.33 17.51
N ILE A 350 -7.47 4.18 17.24
CA ILE A 350 -6.36 3.67 18.05
C ILE A 350 -5.20 4.66 18.05
N ILE A 351 -4.81 5.19 16.87
CA ILE A 351 -3.73 6.17 16.76
C ILE A 351 -4.09 7.45 17.52
N GLY A 352 -5.32 7.97 17.32
CA GLY A 352 -5.80 9.17 17.99
C GLY A 352 -5.82 9.02 19.51
N VAL A 353 -6.47 7.96 20.01
CA VAL A 353 -6.56 7.67 21.46
C VAL A 353 -5.17 7.43 22.06
N SER A 354 -4.31 6.67 21.38
CA SER A 354 -2.93 6.45 21.82
C SER A 354 -2.17 7.77 22.00
N GLY A 355 -2.35 8.74 21.10
CA GLY A 355 -1.81 10.08 21.22
C GLY A 355 -2.30 10.84 22.45
N LEU A 356 -3.61 10.74 22.77
CA LEU A 356 -4.21 11.35 23.96
C LEU A 356 -3.73 10.71 25.26
N LEU A 357 -3.49 9.39 25.25
CA LEU A 357 -3.08 8.61 26.42
C LEU A 357 -1.55 8.56 26.64
N THR A 358 -0.76 9.23 25.85
CA THR A 358 0.72 9.20 25.96
C THR A 358 1.21 9.50 27.38
N GLU A 359 0.60 10.47 28.08
CA GLU A 359 0.92 10.85 29.42
C GLU A 359 0.52 9.79 30.45
N SER A 360 -0.68 9.20 30.27
CA SER A 360 -1.19 8.10 31.10
C SER A 360 -0.28 6.86 30.98
N TYR A 361 0.16 6.55 29.77
CA TYR A 361 1.11 5.43 29.55
C TYR A 361 2.45 5.65 30.23
N ARG A 362 2.95 6.91 30.24
CA ARG A 362 4.17 7.22 30.98
C ARG A 362 3.97 7.00 32.48
N ASN A 363 2.91 7.56 33.05
CA ASN A 363 2.62 7.42 34.48
C ASN A 363 2.38 5.95 34.88
N TRP A 364 1.74 5.15 34.03
CA TRP A 364 1.58 3.71 34.28
C TRP A 364 2.89 2.96 34.27
N LYS A 365 3.81 3.27 33.35
CA LYS A 365 5.16 2.68 33.34
C LYS A 365 5.94 3.00 34.60
N GLU A 366 5.89 4.25 35.04
CA GLU A 366 6.52 4.69 36.29
C GLU A 366 5.95 3.94 37.50
N LYS A 367 4.60 3.87 37.63
CA LYS A 367 3.92 3.17 38.73
C LYS A 367 4.19 1.65 38.74
N LEU A 368 4.29 1.04 37.58
CA LEU A 368 4.53 -0.40 37.43
C LEU A 368 6.03 -0.74 37.40
N HIS A 369 6.90 0.23 37.61
CA HIS A 369 8.36 0.10 37.57
C HIS A 369 8.88 -0.58 36.28
N ILE A 370 8.19 -0.33 35.14
CA ILE A 370 8.57 -0.87 33.85
C ILE A 370 9.76 -0.08 33.31
N ALA A 371 10.89 -0.76 33.12
CA ALA A 371 12.03 -0.19 32.42
C ALA A 371 11.73 -0.07 30.90
N PRO A 372 11.61 1.16 30.34
CA PRO A 372 11.23 1.34 28.93
C PRO A 372 12.19 0.69 27.94
N GLU A 373 13.48 0.59 28.31
CA GLU A 373 14.56 0.03 27.52
C GLU A 373 14.69 -1.50 27.65
N SER A 374 13.86 -2.15 28.48
CA SER A 374 13.99 -3.58 28.71
C SER A 374 13.56 -4.39 27.47
N ARG A 375 14.30 -5.45 27.16
CA ARG A 375 13.99 -6.37 26.04
C ARG A 375 12.61 -6.99 26.18
N GLY A 376 12.17 -7.31 27.40
CA GLY A 376 10.85 -7.86 27.67
C GLY A 376 9.74 -6.88 27.32
N PHE A 377 9.88 -5.61 27.71
CA PHE A 377 8.90 -4.58 27.36
C PHE A 377 8.87 -4.29 25.85
N HIS A 378 10.02 -4.28 25.19
CA HIS A 378 10.10 -4.14 23.74
C HIS A 378 9.37 -5.29 23.03
N LEU A 379 9.60 -6.54 23.44
CA LEU A 379 8.89 -7.71 22.90
C LEU A 379 7.36 -7.61 23.15
N PHE A 380 6.95 -7.21 24.35
CA PHE A 380 5.55 -6.95 24.65
C PHE A 380 4.92 -5.92 23.68
N GLN A 381 5.64 -4.83 23.39
CA GLN A 381 5.15 -3.79 22.47
C GLN A 381 4.97 -4.36 21.05
N ILE A 382 5.90 -5.18 20.56
CA ILE A 382 5.81 -5.84 19.25
C ILE A 382 4.59 -6.77 19.21
N ILE A 383 4.46 -7.67 20.18
CA ILE A 383 3.35 -8.64 20.24
C ILE A 383 2.00 -7.92 20.32
N ARG A 384 1.86 -6.95 21.23
CA ARG A 384 0.65 -6.14 21.34
C ARG A 384 0.29 -5.45 20.03
N THR A 385 1.29 -4.85 19.34
CA THR A 385 1.08 -4.15 18.09
C THR A 385 0.67 -5.12 16.99
N PHE A 386 1.30 -6.28 16.92
CA PHE A 386 0.94 -7.34 15.98
C PHE A 386 -0.50 -7.84 16.20
N ILE A 387 -0.92 -8.03 17.45
CA ILE A 387 -2.32 -8.38 17.77
C ILE A 387 -3.28 -7.30 17.28
N LEU A 388 -3.02 -6.02 17.58
CA LEU A 388 -3.88 -4.92 17.14
C LEU A 388 -3.96 -4.82 15.60
N VAL A 389 -2.87 -5.09 14.90
CA VAL A 389 -2.85 -5.14 13.43
C VAL A 389 -3.70 -6.32 12.93
N ASN A 390 -3.57 -7.51 13.53
CA ASN A 390 -4.37 -8.68 13.16
C ASN A 390 -5.87 -8.46 13.38
N ILE A 391 -6.27 -7.73 14.44
CA ILE A 391 -7.67 -7.34 14.61
C ILE A 391 -8.14 -6.44 13.46
N SER A 392 -7.29 -5.54 12.94
CA SER A 392 -7.68 -4.72 11.78
C SER A 392 -7.83 -5.54 10.50
N TRP A 393 -7.05 -6.62 10.34
CA TRP A 393 -7.17 -7.52 9.19
C TRP A 393 -8.50 -8.27 9.13
N LEU A 394 -9.17 -8.49 10.25
CA LEU A 394 -10.52 -9.11 10.25
C LEU A 394 -11.53 -8.26 9.47
N PHE A 395 -11.43 -6.92 9.53
CA PHE A 395 -12.28 -6.04 8.72
C PHE A 395 -11.93 -6.06 7.24
N ASP A 396 -10.69 -6.34 6.89
CA ASP A 396 -10.26 -6.46 5.50
C ASP A 396 -10.77 -7.76 4.87
N MET A 397 -10.68 -8.85 5.62
CA MET A 397 -11.03 -10.20 5.15
C MET A 397 -12.52 -10.47 5.12
N ALA A 398 -13.27 -10.02 6.15
CA ALA A 398 -14.70 -10.28 6.27
C ALA A 398 -15.49 -9.68 5.09
N ASP A 399 -16.63 -10.27 4.73
CA ASP A 399 -17.51 -9.73 3.70
C ASP A 399 -18.28 -8.51 4.22
N THR A 400 -18.63 -8.52 5.52
CA THR A 400 -19.39 -7.47 6.17
C THR A 400 -18.80 -7.07 7.52
N VAL A 401 -19.15 -5.87 8.01
CA VAL A 401 -18.79 -5.43 9.37
C VAL A 401 -19.33 -6.40 10.43
N GLY A 402 -20.56 -6.91 10.23
CA GLY A 402 -21.15 -7.88 11.17
C GLY A 402 -20.36 -9.19 11.24
N GLN A 403 -19.89 -9.69 10.11
CA GLN A 403 -19.01 -10.86 10.06
C GLN A 403 -17.67 -10.60 10.76
N ALA A 404 -17.03 -9.45 10.50
CA ALA A 404 -15.79 -9.06 11.17
C ALA A 404 -15.94 -9.04 12.71
N LEU A 405 -17.07 -8.54 13.22
CA LEU A 405 -17.35 -8.53 14.64
C LEU A 405 -17.59 -9.94 15.21
N ARG A 406 -18.27 -10.84 14.48
CA ARG A 406 -18.38 -12.27 14.87
C ARG A 406 -17.01 -12.95 14.88
N MET A 407 -16.20 -12.72 13.86
CA MET A 407 -14.82 -13.23 13.82
C MET A 407 -14.00 -12.75 15.03
N LEU A 408 -14.14 -11.49 15.43
CA LEU A 408 -13.46 -10.95 16.62
C LEU A 408 -13.88 -11.69 17.91
N VAL A 409 -15.14 -12.03 18.05
CA VAL A 409 -15.62 -12.84 19.18
C VAL A 409 -15.06 -14.26 19.10
N ASN A 410 -15.13 -14.90 17.93
CA ASN A 410 -14.65 -16.27 17.73
C ASN A 410 -13.12 -16.37 17.91
N LEU A 411 -12.37 -15.31 17.64
CA LEU A 411 -10.93 -15.24 17.90
C LEU A 411 -10.54 -15.58 19.35
N VAL A 412 -11.45 -15.37 20.30
CA VAL A 412 -11.20 -15.60 21.75
C VAL A 412 -12.11 -16.65 22.38
N THR A 413 -13.17 -17.07 21.69
CA THR A 413 -14.19 -17.98 22.24
C THR A 413 -14.24 -19.34 21.56
N LYS A 414 -13.76 -19.44 20.32
CA LYS A 414 -13.82 -20.69 19.55
C LYS A 414 -12.43 -21.09 19.07
N PHE A 415 -12.01 -22.27 19.49
CA PHE A 415 -10.71 -22.85 19.10
C PHE A 415 -10.92 -24.30 18.69
N ASP A 416 -11.16 -24.54 17.42
CA ASP A 416 -11.17 -25.88 16.85
C ASP A 416 -10.10 -25.99 15.78
N TRP A 417 -9.02 -26.68 16.11
CA TRP A 417 -7.88 -26.86 15.22
C TRP A 417 -7.91 -28.23 14.51
N SER A 418 -8.91 -29.07 14.82
CA SER A 418 -9.03 -30.41 14.25
C SER A 418 -9.04 -30.41 12.72
N PRO A 419 -9.73 -29.47 12.02
CA PRO A 419 -9.75 -29.47 10.56
C PRO A 419 -8.38 -29.28 9.88
N LEU A 420 -7.39 -28.72 10.62
CA LEU A 420 -6.01 -28.61 10.11
C LEU A 420 -5.29 -29.95 10.11
N PHE A 421 -5.60 -30.82 11.08
CA PHE A 421 -4.89 -32.08 11.29
C PHE A 421 -5.57 -33.25 10.56
N ASP A 422 -6.89 -33.32 10.56
CA ASP A 422 -7.65 -34.35 9.86
C ASP A 422 -7.79 -34.10 8.35
N GLY A 423 -7.52 -32.87 7.92
CA GLY A 423 -7.56 -32.46 6.51
C GLY A 423 -8.94 -32.13 5.99
N SER A 424 -9.97 -32.05 6.87
CA SER A 424 -11.34 -31.68 6.46
C SER A 424 -11.41 -30.27 5.88
N ILE A 425 -10.49 -29.38 6.24
CA ILE A 425 -10.35 -28.05 5.63
C ILE A 425 -10.11 -28.10 4.11
N TYR A 426 -9.69 -29.24 3.58
CA TYR A 426 -9.39 -29.44 2.15
C TYR A 426 -10.29 -30.46 1.49
N ALA A 427 -11.37 -30.88 2.17
CA ALA A 427 -12.25 -31.95 1.68
C ALA A 427 -12.83 -31.67 0.28
N ASP A 428 -13.07 -30.39 -0.03
CA ASP A 428 -13.68 -29.97 -1.28
C ASP A 428 -12.67 -29.73 -2.43
N VAL A 429 -11.36 -29.93 -2.18
CA VAL A 429 -10.32 -29.68 -3.18
C VAL A 429 -9.73 -31.02 -3.68
N PRO A 430 -10.09 -31.50 -4.87
CA PRO A 430 -9.59 -32.74 -5.43
C PRO A 430 -8.05 -32.74 -5.53
N GLY A 431 -7.41 -33.78 -5.00
CA GLY A 431 -5.95 -33.96 -5.04
C GLY A 431 -5.18 -33.16 -3.99
N TYR A 432 -5.82 -32.29 -3.22
CA TYR A 432 -5.15 -31.38 -2.28
C TYR A 432 -4.56 -32.10 -1.04
N ILE A 433 -5.15 -33.20 -0.62
CA ILE A 433 -4.68 -33.98 0.54
C ILE A 433 -3.19 -34.34 0.42
N THR A 434 -2.71 -34.59 -0.79
CA THR A 434 -1.30 -34.93 -1.05
C THR A 434 -0.38 -33.72 -0.95
N TYR A 435 -0.85 -32.52 -1.32
CA TYR A 435 -0.01 -31.33 -1.38
C TYR A 435 -0.04 -30.49 -0.09
N ARG A 436 -0.99 -30.71 0.83
CA ARG A 436 -1.14 -29.93 2.07
C ARG A 436 0.13 -29.81 2.89
N TYR A 437 0.86 -30.91 3.06
CA TYR A 437 2.10 -30.92 3.84
C TYR A 437 3.21 -30.10 3.16
N VAL A 438 3.28 -30.16 1.84
CA VAL A 438 4.25 -29.36 1.05
C VAL A 438 3.95 -27.88 1.21
N GLN A 439 2.70 -27.48 1.21
CA GLN A 439 2.28 -26.07 1.36
C GLN A 439 2.56 -25.57 2.78
N PHE A 440 2.17 -26.32 3.82
CA PHE A 440 2.51 -25.93 5.20
C PHE A 440 4.02 -25.84 5.39
N LEU A 441 4.78 -26.75 4.83
CA LEU A 441 6.24 -26.71 4.86
C LEU A 441 6.77 -25.47 4.12
N ALA A 442 6.23 -25.14 2.95
CA ALA A 442 6.60 -23.96 2.18
C ALA A 442 6.29 -22.66 2.95
N ILE A 443 5.10 -22.56 3.57
CA ILE A 443 4.72 -21.42 4.41
C ILE A 443 5.66 -21.32 5.61
N PHE A 444 5.95 -22.43 6.30
CA PHE A 444 6.81 -22.44 7.48
C PHE A 444 8.24 -22.05 7.14
N ILE A 445 8.86 -22.71 6.17
CA ILE A 445 10.24 -22.43 5.75
C ILE A 445 10.32 -21.02 5.16
N GLY A 446 9.36 -20.65 4.29
CA GLY A 446 9.30 -19.31 3.70
C GLY A 446 9.20 -18.23 4.76
N SER A 447 8.32 -18.40 5.75
CA SER A 447 8.18 -17.47 6.89
C SER A 447 9.45 -17.37 7.71
N ALA A 448 10.12 -18.51 7.98
CA ALA A 448 11.39 -18.53 8.73
C ALA A 448 12.50 -17.77 7.99
N VAL A 449 12.61 -17.94 6.66
CA VAL A 449 13.58 -17.22 5.82
C VAL A 449 13.29 -15.72 5.83
N VAL A 450 12.03 -15.33 5.60
CA VAL A 450 11.62 -13.91 5.59
C VAL A 450 11.81 -13.28 6.97
N PHE A 451 11.46 -13.99 8.04
CA PHE A 451 11.68 -13.54 9.42
C PHE A 451 13.17 -13.33 9.71
N PHE A 452 14.02 -14.29 9.35
CA PHE A 452 15.47 -14.17 9.56
C PHE A 452 16.07 -12.97 8.82
N ILE A 453 15.74 -12.80 7.52
CA ILE A 453 16.18 -11.65 6.73
C ILE A 453 15.67 -10.34 7.36
N SER A 454 14.41 -10.29 7.77
CA SER A 454 13.81 -9.13 8.42
C SER A 454 14.49 -8.80 9.74
N LEU A 455 14.84 -9.80 10.53
CA LEU A 455 15.58 -9.64 11.78
C LEU A 455 17.00 -9.09 11.56
N GLN A 456 17.71 -9.53 10.50
CA GLN A 456 19.02 -8.95 10.16
C GLN A 456 18.89 -7.48 9.72
N LYS A 457 17.88 -7.16 8.92
CA LYS A 457 17.59 -5.78 8.50
C LYS A 457 17.20 -4.89 9.67
N GLU A 458 16.40 -5.38 10.63
CA GLU A 458 16.03 -4.64 11.86
C GLU A 458 17.25 -4.33 12.72
N LYS A 459 18.28 -5.19 12.69
CA LYS A 459 19.58 -4.98 13.31
C LYS A 459 20.51 -4.06 12.50
N GLY A 460 20.03 -3.43 11.44
CA GLY A 460 20.79 -2.50 10.60
C GLY A 460 21.74 -3.15 9.59
N LYS A 461 21.65 -4.46 9.34
CA LYS A 461 22.49 -5.14 8.35
C LYS A 461 21.90 -5.01 6.95
N ASP A 462 22.68 -4.60 5.98
CA ASP A 462 22.33 -4.67 4.56
C ASP A 462 22.61 -6.07 4.01
N VAL A 463 21.56 -6.90 4.03
CA VAL A 463 21.63 -8.30 3.56
C VAL A 463 21.93 -8.37 2.05
N ALA A 464 21.42 -7.40 1.26
CA ALA A 464 21.65 -7.36 -0.18
C ALA A 464 23.12 -7.01 -0.49
N ALA A 465 23.67 -6.00 0.18
CA ALA A 465 25.08 -5.65 0.06
C ALA A 465 26.00 -6.79 0.52
N TRP A 466 25.62 -7.48 1.61
CA TRP A 466 26.35 -8.66 2.07
C TRP A 466 26.34 -9.78 1.01
N LEU A 467 25.20 -10.11 0.41
CA LEU A 467 25.14 -11.07 -0.68
C LEU A 467 26.01 -10.67 -1.87
N MET A 468 26.05 -9.38 -2.24
CA MET A 468 26.90 -8.89 -3.33
C MET A 468 28.40 -8.99 -3.01
N SER A 469 28.79 -8.93 -1.75
CA SER A 469 30.19 -9.10 -1.33
C SER A 469 30.69 -10.56 -1.38
N VAL A 470 29.77 -11.53 -1.46
CA VAL A 470 30.12 -12.95 -1.55
C VAL A 470 30.43 -13.32 -3.01
N PRO A 471 31.46 -14.14 -3.31
CA PRO A 471 31.76 -14.58 -4.68
C PRO A 471 30.55 -15.22 -5.36
N PHE A 472 30.38 -14.97 -6.67
CA PHE A 472 29.19 -15.38 -7.43
C PHE A 472 28.81 -16.85 -7.27
N TRP A 473 29.80 -17.77 -7.22
CA TRP A 473 29.57 -19.21 -7.05
C TRP A 473 29.16 -19.64 -5.62
N LYS A 474 29.13 -18.70 -4.66
CA LYS A 474 28.67 -18.93 -3.29
C LYS A 474 27.36 -18.25 -2.95
N ARG A 475 26.80 -17.49 -3.90
CA ARG A 475 25.52 -16.80 -3.79
C ARG A 475 24.37 -17.73 -4.14
#